data_91bc87cd03f735cdce9f54a3537b707b
#
_entry.id   91bc87cd03f735cdce9f54a3537b707b
#
_cell.length_a   1.000
_cell.length_b   1.000
_cell.length_c   1.000
_cell.angle_alpha   90.00
_cell.angle_beta   90.00
_cell.angle_gamma   90.00
#
_symmetry.space_group_name_H-M   'P 1'
#
loop_
_entity.id
_entity.type
_entity.pdbx_description
1 polymer ?
#
loop_
_entity_poly.entity_id
_entity_poly.type
_entity_poly.pdbx_seq_one_letter_code
_entity_poly.pdbx_strand_id
1 'polypeptide(L)'
;RPLGIPSFEDKLVQEVIRMILEAIYEEHFEYTSHGFRPHRSCHTALTQVQEKFTGVKWFIEGDIKGFFDNINHDILVDILKERISDERFLRLIRKFLKAGYIERWRFQNTYSGTPQGGIISPILANIYLDRFDKYIKEYAEKFNKGERRRISLEYRRLNNKKTRLAKRLKSITDESVRDKMIAEIKETLAQTFATTCQEPMDTEYRRIQYVRYADDFLIGIIGSKTECITIKADIAKFMAEKLRLELSEEKTLITNAHDKAKFLGYEIFVRDCSFRHKDSKGVIRRFGKGSVMLHVNMDTAKNKLLEYDALRMSQERKKTVWKPKPRAFMIGKKVEDIVAQYNTEIRGFYNYYAIANNISDIGNSFGYIMEYSMYKTIAQKLNLTMVQAKLKFLRDKKFIVPFKDAKGATKYRIFYDGGFKRKTAYRNSLVDIIPNTW
;
A
#
# COMPACT_ATOMS: atom_id res chain seq x y z
N ARG A 1 -0.39 20.28 4.87
CA ARG A 1 0.69 21.24 4.58
C ARG A 1 0.31 22.10 3.37
N PRO A 2 0.67 23.37 3.32
CA PRO A 2 0.40 24.20 2.15
C PRO A 2 1.21 23.68 0.95
N LEU A 3 0.58 23.68 -0.22
CA LEU A 3 1.20 23.29 -1.49
C LEU A 3 1.65 24.54 -2.23
N GLY A 4 2.95 24.65 -2.54
CA GLY A 4 3.51 25.73 -3.35
C GLY A 4 3.15 25.54 -4.83
N ILE A 5 2.77 26.62 -5.49
CA ILE A 5 2.49 26.62 -6.93
C ILE A 5 3.55 27.48 -7.61
N PRO A 6 4.52 26.91 -8.34
CA PRO A 6 5.50 27.66 -9.11
C PRO A 6 4.85 28.50 -10.23
N SER A 7 5.52 29.57 -10.67
CA SER A 7 5.11 30.31 -11.87
C SER A 7 5.11 29.42 -13.11
N PHE A 8 4.49 29.86 -14.18
CA PHE A 8 4.45 29.05 -15.42
C PHE A 8 5.85 28.83 -16.01
N GLU A 9 6.66 29.86 -16.04
CA GLU A 9 8.05 29.81 -16.53
C GLU A 9 8.89 28.89 -15.66
N ASP A 10 8.78 29.01 -14.33
CA ASP A 10 9.49 28.11 -13.41
C ASP A 10 9.08 26.65 -13.60
N LYS A 11 7.79 26.37 -13.86
CA LYS A 11 7.33 25.00 -14.17
C LYS A 11 8.00 24.44 -15.41
N LEU A 12 8.13 25.23 -16.49
CA LEU A 12 8.78 24.80 -17.71
C LEU A 12 10.27 24.48 -17.47
N VAL A 13 10.97 25.38 -16.78
CA VAL A 13 12.40 25.18 -16.49
C VAL A 13 12.60 23.98 -15.55
N GLN A 14 11.78 23.86 -14.51
CA GLN A 14 11.83 22.73 -13.59
C GLN A 14 11.54 21.39 -14.31
N GLU A 15 10.62 21.36 -15.28
CA GLU A 15 10.34 20.15 -16.06
C GLU A 15 11.54 19.72 -16.88
N VAL A 16 12.23 20.65 -17.55
CA VAL A 16 13.47 20.36 -18.29
C VAL A 16 14.55 19.80 -17.35
N ILE A 17 14.73 20.43 -16.17
CA ILE A 17 15.68 19.94 -15.16
C ILE A 17 15.29 18.53 -14.71
N ARG A 18 14.00 18.27 -14.44
CA ARG A 18 13.49 16.94 -14.05
C ARG A 18 13.84 15.89 -15.09
N MET A 19 13.60 16.19 -16.37
CA MET A 19 13.91 15.26 -17.47
C MET A 19 15.41 14.91 -17.54
N ILE A 20 16.27 15.90 -17.35
CA ILE A 20 17.74 15.69 -17.33
C ILE A 20 18.13 14.82 -16.13
N LEU A 21 17.66 15.18 -14.93
CA LEU A 21 17.97 14.43 -13.72
C LEU A 21 17.43 13.00 -13.77
N GLU A 22 16.23 12.80 -14.32
CA GLU A 22 15.64 11.48 -14.50
C GLU A 22 16.49 10.61 -15.42
N ALA A 23 16.94 11.14 -16.55
CA ALA A 23 17.83 10.42 -17.48
C ALA A 23 19.16 10.01 -16.82
N ILE A 24 19.70 10.83 -15.90
CA ILE A 24 20.97 10.55 -15.22
C ILE A 24 20.79 9.54 -14.05
N TYR A 25 19.71 9.65 -13.28
CA TYR A 25 19.60 8.97 -11.99
C TYR A 25 18.67 7.75 -12.00
N GLU A 26 17.65 7.66 -12.88
CA GLU A 26 16.64 6.60 -12.85
C GLU A 26 17.24 5.19 -12.93
N GLU A 27 18.27 4.99 -13.74
CA GLU A 27 18.96 3.69 -13.87
C GLU A 27 19.77 3.29 -12.63
N HIS A 28 20.07 4.26 -11.75
CA HIS A 28 20.90 4.05 -10.57
C HIS A 28 20.13 3.87 -9.27
N PHE A 29 18.83 4.18 -9.29
CA PHE A 29 18.00 3.99 -8.12
C PHE A 29 17.76 2.51 -7.81
N GLU A 30 17.80 2.17 -6.54
CA GLU A 30 17.53 0.82 -6.09
C GLU A 30 16.10 0.36 -6.46
N TYR A 31 15.97 -0.94 -6.73
CA TYR A 31 14.67 -1.53 -7.08
C TYR A 31 13.62 -1.38 -5.97
N THR A 32 14.05 -1.17 -4.74
CA THR A 32 13.23 -1.03 -3.55
C THR A 32 12.60 0.34 -3.38
N SER A 33 12.99 1.32 -4.20
CA SER A 33 12.44 2.68 -4.22
C SER A 33 11.30 2.81 -5.25
N HIS A 34 10.11 3.27 -4.83
CA HIS A 34 8.91 3.29 -5.68
C HIS A 34 8.25 4.66 -5.85
N GLY A 35 8.43 5.59 -4.89
CA GLY A 35 7.76 6.89 -4.95
C GLY A 35 8.28 7.79 -6.06
N PHE A 36 7.37 8.45 -6.78
CA PHE A 36 7.70 9.46 -7.80
C PHE A 36 8.65 8.98 -8.92
N ARG A 37 8.60 7.72 -9.27
CA ARG A 37 9.42 7.13 -10.33
C ARG A 37 8.55 6.65 -11.49
N PRO A 38 9.05 6.73 -12.75
CA PRO A 38 8.35 6.19 -13.92
C PRO A 38 7.96 4.72 -13.73
N HIS A 39 6.76 4.36 -14.17
CA HIS A 39 6.22 3.00 -14.12
C HIS A 39 6.12 2.38 -12.71
N ARG A 40 6.23 3.18 -11.64
CA ARG A 40 6.09 2.76 -10.24
C ARG A 40 4.95 3.48 -9.55
N SER A 41 4.38 2.84 -8.54
CA SER A 41 3.24 3.37 -7.78
C SER A 41 3.18 2.77 -6.39
N CYS A 42 2.23 3.22 -5.56
CA CYS A 42 1.92 2.59 -4.29
C CYS A 42 1.63 1.09 -4.46
N HIS A 43 0.96 0.69 -5.55
CA HIS A 43 0.65 -0.71 -5.81
C HIS A 43 1.89 -1.54 -6.14
N THR A 44 2.88 -1.00 -6.84
CA THR A 44 4.14 -1.71 -7.09
C THR A 44 4.94 -1.92 -5.81
N ALA A 45 4.97 -0.93 -4.91
CA ALA A 45 5.58 -1.05 -3.59
C ALA A 45 4.89 -2.13 -2.74
N LEU A 46 3.56 -2.10 -2.65
CA LEU A 46 2.77 -3.08 -1.91
C LEU A 46 2.88 -4.49 -2.49
N THR A 47 2.98 -4.62 -3.80
CA THR A 47 3.24 -5.91 -4.47
C THR A 47 4.59 -6.47 -4.08
N GLN A 48 5.63 -5.64 -4.07
CA GLN A 48 6.96 -6.06 -3.61
C GLN A 48 6.93 -6.52 -2.16
N VAL A 49 6.17 -5.83 -1.28
CA VAL A 49 5.97 -6.28 0.11
C VAL A 49 5.30 -7.65 0.15
N GLN A 50 4.24 -7.89 -0.63
CA GLN A 50 3.58 -9.19 -0.67
C GLN A 50 4.49 -10.33 -1.16
N GLU A 51 5.35 -10.07 -2.15
CA GLU A 51 6.22 -11.06 -2.75
C GLU A 51 7.47 -11.35 -1.91
N LYS A 52 8.09 -10.31 -1.34
CA LYS A 52 9.41 -10.41 -0.71
C LYS A 52 9.36 -10.59 0.81
N PHE A 53 8.34 -10.09 1.50
CA PHE A 53 8.28 -10.10 2.97
C PHE A 53 7.66 -11.38 3.56
N THR A 54 7.56 -12.43 2.76
CA THR A 54 7.03 -13.73 3.22
C THR A 54 7.82 -14.26 4.41
N GLY A 55 7.11 -14.54 5.50
CA GLY A 55 7.67 -15.14 6.71
C GLY A 55 8.52 -14.22 7.58
N VAL A 56 8.51 -12.91 7.37
CA VAL A 56 9.11 -11.93 8.30
C VAL A 56 8.48 -12.07 9.68
N LYS A 57 9.21 -11.65 10.71
CA LYS A 57 8.81 -11.73 12.13
C LYS A 57 8.51 -10.36 12.72
N TRP A 58 9.15 -9.34 12.19
CA TRP A 58 9.01 -7.97 12.65
C TRP A 58 8.96 -7.01 11.48
N PHE A 59 8.17 -5.96 11.62
CA PHE A 59 8.21 -4.79 10.75
C PHE A 59 8.83 -3.61 11.49
N ILE A 60 9.63 -2.81 10.79
CA ILE A 60 9.97 -1.45 11.19
C ILE A 60 9.21 -0.55 10.20
N GLU A 61 8.21 0.16 10.72
CA GLU A 61 7.49 1.21 10.03
C GLU A 61 8.30 2.49 10.18
N GLY A 62 8.72 3.12 9.10
CA GLY A 62 9.57 4.30 9.16
C GLY A 62 8.95 5.50 8.45
N ASP A 63 8.98 6.64 9.14
CA ASP A 63 8.56 7.95 8.62
C ASP A 63 9.65 8.98 8.96
N ILE A 64 10.06 9.76 7.98
CA ILE A 64 11.08 10.80 8.16
C ILE A 64 10.38 12.09 8.55
N LYS A 65 10.79 12.66 9.70
CA LYS A 65 10.19 13.88 10.25
C LYS A 65 10.39 15.08 9.32
N GLY A 66 9.28 15.58 8.75
CA GLY A 66 9.31 16.78 7.91
C GLY A 66 10.30 16.70 6.75
N PHE A 67 10.40 15.56 6.08
CA PHE A 67 11.45 15.26 5.09
C PHE A 67 11.67 16.38 4.08
N PHE A 68 10.61 16.79 3.36
CA PHE A 68 10.73 17.82 2.32
C PHE A 68 11.19 19.20 2.87
N ASP A 69 10.92 19.47 4.13
CA ASP A 69 11.31 20.73 4.78
C ASP A 69 12.74 20.68 5.35
N ASN A 70 13.28 19.47 5.54
CA ASN A 70 14.58 19.24 6.22
C ASN A 70 15.69 18.73 5.28
N ILE A 71 15.47 18.65 3.97
CA ILE A 71 16.52 18.30 3.02
C ILE A 71 17.64 19.34 3.11
N ASN A 72 18.86 18.91 3.42
CA ASN A 72 20.03 19.79 3.47
C ASN A 72 20.52 20.09 2.05
N HIS A 73 20.53 21.38 1.68
CA HIS A 73 20.88 21.83 0.32
C HIS A 73 22.32 21.50 -0.06
N ASP A 74 23.26 21.61 0.89
CA ASP A 74 24.68 21.37 0.61
C ASP A 74 24.93 19.88 0.38
N ILE A 75 24.41 19.00 1.23
CA ILE A 75 24.49 17.55 1.04
C ILE A 75 23.84 17.15 -0.31
N LEU A 76 22.66 17.72 -0.63
CA LEU A 76 21.99 17.42 -1.89
C LEU A 76 22.87 17.81 -3.10
N VAL A 77 23.46 19.01 -3.07
CA VAL A 77 24.32 19.48 -4.16
C VAL A 77 25.61 18.67 -4.24
N ASP A 78 26.18 18.27 -3.11
CA ASP A 78 27.36 17.39 -3.09
C ASP A 78 27.05 16.01 -3.69
N ILE A 79 25.87 15.44 -3.44
CA ILE A 79 25.39 14.22 -4.11
C ILE A 79 25.26 14.44 -5.62
N LEU A 80 24.73 15.59 -6.06
CA LEU A 80 24.58 15.91 -7.46
C LEU A 80 25.95 16.07 -8.16
N LYS A 81 26.95 16.68 -7.50
CA LYS A 81 28.30 16.87 -8.03
C LYS A 81 29.03 15.57 -8.35
N GLU A 82 28.68 14.48 -7.72
CA GLU A 82 29.30 13.18 -8.02
C GLU A 82 29.06 12.72 -9.46
N ARG A 83 28.01 13.23 -10.13
CA ARG A 83 27.63 12.86 -11.49
C ARG A 83 27.53 14.03 -12.44
N ILE A 84 27.39 15.24 -11.93
CA ILE A 84 27.16 16.45 -12.71
C ILE A 84 28.29 17.42 -12.43
N SER A 85 29.15 17.65 -13.43
CA SER A 85 30.30 18.58 -13.37
C SER A 85 29.94 20.01 -13.78
N ASP A 86 28.77 20.24 -14.39
CA ASP A 86 28.35 21.57 -14.83
C ASP A 86 27.94 22.45 -13.65
N GLU A 87 28.83 23.35 -13.25
CA GLU A 87 28.58 24.30 -12.16
C GLU A 87 27.46 25.32 -12.49
N ARG A 88 27.12 25.57 -13.74
CA ARG A 88 26.00 26.45 -14.10
C ARG A 88 24.68 25.75 -13.81
N PHE A 89 24.59 24.47 -14.15
CA PHE A 89 23.42 23.65 -13.83
C PHE A 89 23.22 23.50 -12.31
N LEU A 90 24.27 23.21 -11.57
CA LEU A 90 24.22 23.10 -10.10
C LEU A 90 23.83 24.42 -9.43
N ARG A 91 24.32 25.56 -9.95
CA ARG A 91 23.89 26.88 -9.47
C ARG A 91 22.41 27.15 -9.75
N LEU A 92 21.89 26.70 -10.87
CA LEU A 92 20.48 26.83 -11.19
C LEU A 92 19.62 26.03 -10.19
N ILE A 93 19.98 24.80 -9.89
CA ILE A 93 19.30 23.99 -8.86
C ILE A 93 19.35 24.69 -7.50
N ARG A 94 20.49 25.21 -7.09
CA ARG A 94 20.63 25.98 -5.82
C ARG A 94 19.70 27.19 -5.79
N LYS A 95 19.50 27.91 -6.92
CA LYS A 95 18.56 29.02 -6.99
C LYS A 95 17.12 28.56 -6.72
N PHE A 96 16.69 27.46 -7.32
CA PHE A 96 15.34 26.89 -7.05
C PHE A 96 15.19 26.46 -5.60
N LEU A 97 16.19 25.83 -5.00
CA LEU A 97 16.15 25.43 -3.58
C LEU A 97 16.04 26.64 -2.63
N LYS A 98 16.68 27.77 -2.97
CA LYS A 98 16.69 29.01 -2.16
C LYS A 98 15.62 30.02 -2.54
N ALA A 99 14.79 29.73 -3.55
CA ALA A 99 13.83 30.71 -4.09
C ALA A 99 12.80 31.23 -3.08
N GLY A 100 12.57 30.49 -1.99
CA GLY A 100 11.54 30.83 -1.02
C GLY A 100 10.12 30.61 -1.56
N TYR A 101 9.13 31.12 -0.83
CA TYR A 101 7.72 31.06 -1.23
C TYR A 101 6.95 32.24 -0.65
N ILE A 102 5.82 32.57 -1.26
CA ILE A 102 4.92 33.60 -0.75
C ILE A 102 3.72 32.91 -0.08
N GLU A 103 3.53 33.18 1.21
CA GLU A 103 2.37 32.74 1.97
C GLU A 103 1.65 33.95 2.58
N ARG A 104 0.33 34.07 2.36
CA ARG A 104 -0.48 35.21 2.85
C ARG A 104 0.13 36.55 2.49
N TRP A 105 0.64 36.67 1.24
CA TRP A 105 1.30 37.86 0.71
C TRP A 105 2.59 38.29 1.43
N ARG A 106 3.22 37.35 2.17
CA ARG A 106 4.52 37.55 2.79
C ARG A 106 5.54 36.58 2.21
N PHE A 107 6.69 37.09 1.84
CA PHE A 107 7.79 36.29 1.36
C PHE A 107 8.45 35.54 2.54
N GLN A 108 8.68 34.24 2.35
CA GLN A 108 9.38 33.36 3.28
C GLN A 108 10.63 32.81 2.61
N ASN A 109 11.77 32.92 3.27
CA ASN A 109 13.01 32.32 2.80
C ASN A 109 13.03 30.82 3.03
N THR A 110 13.59 30.05 2.08
CA THR A 110 13.81 28.61 2.23
C THR A 110 15.29 28.39 2.57
N TYR A 111 15.57 28.03 3.81
CA TYR A 111 16.94 27.75 4.30
C TYR A 111 17.30 26.28 4.18
N SER A 112 16.33 25.40 4.17
CA SER A 112 16.42 23.94 3.97
C SER A 112 15.18 23.46 3.24
N GLY A 113 15.24 22.24 2.73
CA GLY A 113 14.11 21.59 2.10
C GLY A 113 13.91 21.95 0.63
N THR A 114 12.90 21.33 0.07
CA THR A 114 12.42 21.61 -1.28
C THR A 114 10.96 22.05 -1.20
N PRO A 115 10.54 23.12 -1.93
CA PRO A 115 9.16 23.56 -1.90
C PRO A 115 8.21 22.42 -2.25
N GLN A 116 7.23 22.14 -1.39
CA GLN A 116 6.19 21.14 -1.71
C GLN A 116 5.33 21.67 -2.86
N GLY A 117 5.31 20.93 -3.98
CA GLY A 117 4.62 21.33 -5.21
C GLY A 117 5.55 21.78 -6.33
N GLY A 118 6.86 21.91 -6.09
CA GLY A 118 7.85 22.07 -7.15
C GLY A 118 7.97 20.79 -7.99
N ILE A 119 8.09 20.94 -9.32
CA ILE A 119 8.18 19.78 -10.26
C ILE A 119 9.46 18.98 -10.04
N ILE A 120 10.56 19.64 -9.66
CA ILE A 120 11.84 18.97 -9.39
C ILE A 120 11.94 18.35 -7.99
N SER A 121 11.08 18.76 -7.06
CA SER A 121 11.19 18.32 -5.65
C SER A 121 11.14 16.79 -5.49
N PRO A 122 10.27 16.03 -6.19
CA PRO A 122 10.22 14.59 -6.08
C PRO A 122 11.49 13.86 -6.55
N ILE A 123 12.09 14.29 -7.66
CA ILE A 123 13.34 13.66 -8.17
C ILE A 123 14.53 13.99 -7.25
N LEU A 124 14.63 15.23 -6.76
CA LEU A 124 15.66 15.62 -5.79
C LEU A 124 15.54 14.85 -4.48
N ALA A 125 14.30 14.63 -4.01
CA ALA A 125 14.00 13.80 -2.86
C ALA A 125 14.50 12.35 -3.05
N ASN A 126 14.25 11.75 -4.20
CA ASN A 126 14.72 10.41 -4.51
C ASN A 126 16.25 10.34 -4.61
N ILE A 127 16.91 11.33 -5.25
CA ILE A 127 18.37 11.42 -5.31
C ILE A 127 18.98 11.50 -3.89
N TYR A 128 18.37 12.28 -3.00
CA TYR A 128 18.83 12.41 -1.64
C TYR A 128 18.69 11.10 -0.85
N LEU A 129 17.53 10.44 -0.93
CA LEU A 129 17.24 9.19 -0.23
C LEU A 129 17.86 7.95 -0.89
N ASP A 130 18.40 8.03 -2.10
CA ASP A 130 19.16 6.93 -2.70
C ASP A 130 20.36 6.52 -1.84
N ARG A 131 20.93 7.45 -1.07
CA ARG A 131 21.98 7.16 -0.08
C ARG A 131 21.48 6.23 1.03
N PHE A 132 20.26 6.45 1.48
CA PHE A 132 19.61 5.58 2.44
C PHE A 132 19.28 4.20 1.85
N ASP A 133 18.77 4.16 0.62
CA ASP A 133 18.45 2.90 -0.06
C ASP A 133 19.71 2.03 -0.19
N LYS A 134 20.84 2.61 -0.60
CA LYS A 134 22.15 1.95 -0.70
C LYS A 134 22.68 1.49 0.67
N TYR A 135 22.57 2.33 1.69
CA TYR A 135 22.94 1.96 3.04
C TYR A 135 22.16 0.73 3.54
N ILE A 136 20.85 0.70 3.35
CA ILE A 136 20.03 -0.45 3.76
C ILE A 136 20.39 -1.70 2.95
N LYS A 137 20.71 -1.57 1.68
CA LYS A 137 21.16 -2.69 0.85
C LYS A 137 22.47 -3.29 1.38
N GLU A 138 23.47 -2.47 1.63
CA GLU A 138 24.76 -2.91 2.22
C GLU A 138 24.57 -3.51 3.62
N TYR A 139 23.71 -2.90 4.44
CA TYR A 139 23.36 -3.42 5.75
C TYR A 139 22.68 -4.79 5.65
N ALA A 140 21.75 -4.94 4.71
CA ALA A 140 21.07 -6.21 4.46
C ALA A 140 22.05 -7.31 4.00
N GLU A 141 23.01 -6.98 3.12
CA GLU A 141 24.04 -7.94 2.67
C GLU A 141 24.88 -8.47 3.85
N LYS A 142 25.22 -7.62 4.81
CA LYS A 142 25.97 -8.02 6.03
C LYS A 142 25.11 -8.81 7.03
N PHE A 143 23.83 -8.45 7.15
CA PHE A 143 22.90 -9.05 8.10
C PHE A 143 22.34 -10.39 7.62
N ASN A 144 22.11 -10.55 6.32
CA ASN A 144 21.49 -11.72 5.74
C ASN A 144 22.39 -12.98 5.92
N LYS A 145 21.78 -14.05 6.46
CA LYS A 145 22.50 -15.29 6.80
C LYS A 145 21.69 -16.52 6.36
N GLY A 146 22.38 -17.55 5.88
CA GLY A 146 21.79 -18.83 5.48
C GLY A 146 20.97 -18.73 4.17
N GLU A 147 20.79 -19.83 3.46
CA GLU A 147 19.99 -19.90 2.24
C GLU A 147 18.53 -20.23 2.51
N ARG A 148 18.29 -21.17 3.41
CA ARG A 148 16.96 -21.70 3.75
C ARG A 148 16.82 -21.87 5.26
N ARG A 149 15.61 -21.61 5.76
CA ARG A 149 15.25 -21.90 7.14
C ARG A 149 15.27 -23.40 7.41
N ARG A 150 15.79 -23.82 8.56
CA ARG A 150 15.82 -25.23 8.97
C ARG A 150 14.40 -25.79 9.07
N ILE A 151 14.26 -27.05 8.68
CA ILE A 151 13.01 -27.80 8.87
C ILE A 151 12.92 -28.21 10.35
N SER A 152 11.76 -27.94 10.98
CA SER A 152 11.50 -28.37 12.36
C SER A 152 11.73 -29.87 12.54
N LEU A 153 12.43 -30.22 13.61
CA LEU A 153 12.72 -31.62 13.92
C LEU A 153 11.45 -32.46 14.11
N GLU A 154 10.46 -31.88 14.77
CA GLU A 154 9.16 -32.50 15.00
C GLU A 154 8.42 -32.75 13.66
N TYR A 155 8.37 -31.73 12.81
CA TYR A 155 7.79 -31.88 11.46
C TYR A 155 8.50 -32.98 10.65
N ARG A 156 9.82 -33.03 10.72
CA ARG A 156 10.62 -34.06 10.04
C ARG A 156 10.28 -35.44 10.56
N ARG A 157 10.16 -35.64 11.89
CA ARG A 157 9.77 -36.91 12.52
C ARG A 157 8.39 -37.36 12.04
N LEU A 158 7.39 -36.48 12.11
CA LEU A 158 6.03 -36.79 11.68
C LEU A 158 5.94 -37.08 10.18
N ASN A 159 6.63 -36.32 9.34
CA ASN A 159 6.66 -36.59 7.90
C ASN A 159 7.35 -37.93 7.55
N ASN A 160 8.44 -38.29 8.25
CA ASN A 160 9.10 -39.56 8.09
C ASN A 160 8.22 -40.72 8.59
N LYS A 161 7.49 -40.55 9.73
CA LYS A 161 6.51 -41.55 10.23
C LYS A 161 5.42 -41.78 9.18
N LYS A 162 4.82 -40.67 8.68
CA LYS A 162 3.80 -40.74 7.60
C LYS A 162 4.30 -41.51 6.37
N THR A 163 5.53 -41.22 5.92
CA THR A 163 6.11 -41.85 4.74
C THR A 163 6.35 -43.37 4.97
N ARG A 164 6.81 -43.75 6.17
CA ARG A 164 6.98 -45.16 6.54
C ARG A 164 5.65 -45.92 6.57
N LEU A 165 4.62 -45.32 7.21
CA LEU A 165 3.28 -45.92 7.26
C LEU A 165 2.68 -46.08 5.87
N ALA A 166 2.81 -45.07 5.01
CA ALA A 166 2.31 -45.13 3.62
C ALA A 166 3.03 -46.16 2.76
N LYS A 167 4.33 -46.44 3.02
CA LYS A 167 5.05 -47.53 2.36
C LYS A 167 4.55 -48.89 2.85
N ARG A 168 4.38 -49.08 4.17
CA ARG A 168 3.87 -50.32 4.76
C ARG A 168 2.45 -50.61 4.30
N LEU A 169 1.60 -49.63 4.16
CA LEU A 169 0.21 -49.79 3.68
C LEU A 169 0.12 -50.47 2.32
N LYS A 170 1.13 -50.34 1.46
CA LYS A 170 1.17 -50.95 0.12
C LYS A 170 1.39 -52.45 0.14
N SER A 171 1.99 -53.00 1.22
CA SER A 171 2.31 -54.41 1.35
C SER A 171 1.32 -55.19 2.23
N ILE A 172 0.27 -54.56 2.77
CA ILE A 172 -0.72 -55.17 3.65
C ILE A 172 -1.94 -55.58 2.85
N THR A 173 -2.27 -56.90 2.96
CA THR A 173 -3.45 -57.52 2.34
C THR A 173 -4.64 -57.66 3.29
N ASP A 174 -4.37 -57.75 4.62
CA ASP A 174 -5.40 -57.85 5.66
C ASP A 174 -6.15 -56.53 5.82
N GLU A 175 -7.47 -56.55 5.63
CA GLU A 175 -8.36 -55.38 5.63
C GLU A 175 -8.44 -54.71 7.01
N SER A 176 -8.49 -55.50 8.10
CA SER A 176 -8.57 -54.99 9.47
C SER A 176 -7.28 -54.25 9.87
N VAL A 177 -6.12 -54.77 9.50
CA VAL A 177 -4.81 -54.16 9.73
C VAL A 177 -4.64 -52.90 8.86
N ARG A 178 -5.13 -52.96 7.63
CA ARG A 178 -5.14 -51.83 6.68
C ARG A 178 -5.94 -50.64 7.21
N ASP A 179 -7.14 -50.87 7.76
CA ASP A 179 -7.98 -49.80 8.30
C ASP A 179 -7.36 -49.13 9.54
N LYS A 180 -6.77 -49.87 10.45
CA LYS A 180 -6.01 -49.36 11.59
C LYS A 180 -4.85 -48.48 11.14
N MET A 181 -4.13 -48.90 10.09
CA MET A 181 -3.00 -48.15 9.56
C MET A 181 -3.45 -46.89 8.82
N ILE A 182 -4.59 -46.91 8.13
CA ILE A 182 -5.19 -45.72 7.51
C ILE A 182 -5.59 -44.71 8.58
N ALA A 183 -6.14 -45.15 9.71
CA ALA A 183 -6.47 -44.31 10.83
C ALA A 183 -5.21 -43.63 11.43
N GLU A 184 -4.13 -44.40 11.63
CA GLU A 184 -2.85 -43.85 12.12
C GLU A 184 -2.21 -42.89 11.14
N ILE A 185 -2.31 -43.12 9.82
CA ILE A 185 -1.85 -42.18 8.79
C ILE A 185 -2.65 -40.89 8.86
N LYS A 186 -3.99 -40.95 9.00
CA LYS A 186 -4.85 -39.78 9.13
C LYS A 186 -4.50 -38.95 10.38
N GLU A 187 -4.27 -39.60 11.51
CA GLU A 187 -3.85 -38.97 12.76
C GLU A 187 -2.47 -38.29 12.60
N THR A 188 -1.47 -39.03 12.10
CA THR A 188 -0.13 -38.49 11.85
C THR A 188 -0.17 -37.31 10.88
N LEU A 189 -1.06 -37.34 9.88
CA LEU A 189 -1.27 -36.27 8.94
C LEU A 189 -1.89 -35.05 9.61
N ALA A 190 -2.85 -35.23 10.52
CA ALA A 190 -3.43 -34.16 11.32
C ALA A 190 -2.38 -33.50 12.21
N GLN A 191 -1.55 -34.26 12.91
CA GLN A 191 -0.42 -33.78 13.70
C GLN A 191 0.59 -33.02 12.83
N THR A 192 0.95 -33.55 11.66
CA THR A 192 1.85 -32.88 10.69
C THR A 192 1.28 -31.54 10.25
N PHE A 193 -0.05 -31.44 10.09
CA PHE A 193 -0.68 -30.16 9.73
C PHE A 193 -0.78 -29.17 10.91
N ALA A 194 -0.75 -29.62 12.15
CA ALA A 194 -0.71 -28.74 13.32
C ALA A 194 0.71 -28.20 13.57
N THR A 195 1.74 -28.97 13.21
CA THR A 195 3.15 -28.61 13.47
C THR A 195 3.68 -27.62 12.43
N THR A 196 4.54 -26.66 12.85
CA THR A 196 5.22 -25.75 11.93
C THR A 196 6.27 -26.48 11.10
N CYS A 197 6.27 -26.24 9.78
CA CYS A 197 7.21 -26.90 8.86
C CYS A 197 8.66 -26.44 9.07
N GLN A 198 8.86 -25.17 9.32
CA GLN A 198 10.18 -24.55 9.49
C GLN A 198 10.36 -24.05 10.92
N GLU A 199 11.61 -24.02 11.39
CA GLU A 199 11.99 -23.47 12.69
C GLU A 199 11.62 -21.98 12.73
N PRO A 200 10.72 -21.53 13.64
CA PRO A 200 10.27 -20.13 13.66
C PRO A 200 11.40 -19.14 13.96
N MET A 201 12.37 -19.53 14.83
CA MET A 201 13.47 -18.70 15.30
C MET A 201 14.82 -19.36 14.98
N ASP A 202 15.02 -19.71 13.71
CA ASP A 202 16.29 -20.26 13.25
C ASP A 202 17.41 -19.22 13.34
N THR A 203 18.40 -19.46 14.22
CA THR A 203 19.52 -18.55 14.43
C THR A 203 20.44 -18.42 13.23
N GLU A 204 20.45 -19.43 12.35
CA GLU A 204 21.27 -19.46 11.15
C GLU A 204 20.55 -18.91 9.91
N TYR A 205 19.34 -18.37 10.08
CA TYR A 205 18.60 -17.76 8.99
C TYR A 205 18.14 -16.36 9.36
N ARG A 206 18.72 -15.36 8.73
CA ARG A 206 18.43 -13.93 8.91
C ARG A 206 18.13 -13.27 7.59
N ARG A 207 17.15 -12.38 7.57
CA ARG A 207 16.81 -11.58 6.37
C ARG A 207 16.33 -10.20 6.76
N ILE A 208 16.77 -9.23 5.99
CA ILE A 208 16.16 -7.90 5.89
C ILE A 208 15.55 -7.77 4.51
N GLN A 209 14.31 -7.31 4.46
CA GLN A 209 13.60 -6.89 3.26
C GLN A 209 13.22 -5.43 3.42
N TYR A 210 13.34 -4.64 2.37
CA TYR A 210 13.14 -3.20 2.41
C TYR A 210 12.35 -2.73 1.22
N VAL A 211 11.43 -1.77 1.45
CA VAL A 211 10.67 -1.06 0.41
C VAL A 211 10.46 0.38 0.88
N ARG A 212 10.66 1.34 -0.01
CA ARG A 212 10.42 2.76 0.22
C ARG A 212 9.47 3.36 -0.81
N TYR A 213 8.62 4.25 -0.35
CA TYR A 213 7.79 5.11 -1.19
C TYR A 213 7.91 6.56 -0.69
N ALA A 214 8.66 7.39 -1.42
CA ALA A 214 9.04 8.75 -0.98
C ALA A 214 9.76 8.72 0.40
N ASP A 215 9.19 9.37 1.40
CA ASP A 215 9.67 9.42 2.78
C ASP A 215 9.17 8.26 3.66
N ASP A 216 8.11 7.57 3.25
CA ASP A 216 7.62 6.37 3.93
C ASP A 216 8.44 5.13 3.56
N PHE A 217 8.86 4.33 4.54
CA PHE A 217 9.52 3.07 4.28
C PHE A 217 9.07 1.95 5.22
N LEU A 218 9.18 0.71 4.73
CA LEU A 218 8.89 -0.49 5.49
C LEU A 218 10.06 -1.47 5.41
N ILE A 219 10.52 -1.94 6.57
CA ILE A 219 11.54 -2.97 6.68
C ILE A 219 10.94 -4.21 7.32
N GLY A 220 11.06 -5.35 6.66
CA GLY A 220 10.65 -6.65 7.19
C GLY A 220 11.86 -7.45 7.64
N ILE A 221 11.85 -7.94 8.87
CA ILE A 221 13.00 -8.60 9.49
C ILE A 221 12.65 -10.04 9.88
N ILE A 222 13.52 -10.98 9.49
CA ILE A 222 13.58 -12.32 10.04
C ILE A 222 14.74 -12.36 11.02
N GLY A 223 14.41 -12.15 12.29
CA GLY A 223 15.37 -12.02 13.38
C GLY A 223 14.67 -11.85 14.73
N SER A 224 15.44 -11.54 15.77
CA SER A 224 14.96 -11.25 17.11
C SER A 224 14.48 -9.79 17.23
N LYS A 225 13.70 -9.50 18.27
CA LYS A 225 13.28 -8.11 18.58
C LYS A 225 14.48 -7.22 18.93
N THR A 226 15.48 -7.77 19.60
CA THR A 226 16.71 -7.05 19.95
C THR A 226 17.47 -6.60 18.70
N GLU A 227 17.61 -7.48 17.70
CA GLU A 227 18.20 -7.12 16.41
C GLU A 227 17.40 -6.00 15.72
N CYS A 228 16.07 -6.01 15.80
CA CYS A 228 15.24 -4.93 15.24
C CYS A 228 15.50 -3.58 15.93
N ILE A 229 15.69 -3.57 17.24
CA ILE A 229 16.01 -2.36 18.00
C ILE A 229 17.38 -1.81 17.56
N THR A 230 18.38 -2.68 17.43
CA THR A 230 19.71 -2.30 16.93
C THR A 230 19.62 -1.71 15.52
N ILE A 231 18.94 -2.40 14.60
CA ILE A 231 18.75 -1.93 13.22
C ILE A 231 18.08 -0.55 13.18
N LYS A 232 17.01 -0.35 13.99
CA LYS A 232 16.35 0.96 14.09
C LYS A 232 17.30 2.05 14.58
N ALA A 233 18.13 1.76 15.58
CA ALA A 233 19.11 2.70 16.11
C ALA A 233 20.20 3.05 15.09
N ASP A 234 20.72 2.05 14.37
CA ASP A 234 21.74 2.25 13.33
C ASP A 234 21.20 3.08 12.17
N ILE A 235 19.93 2.86 11.77
CA ILE A 235 19.24 3.67 10.75
C ILE A 235 19.11 5.12 11.24
N ALA A 236 18.65 5.33 12.46
CA ALA A 236 18.51 6.68 13.03
C ALA A 236 19.85 7.41 13.06
N LYS A 237 20.91 6.72 13.45
CA LYS A 237 22.28 7.26 13.45
C LYS A 237 22.74 7.64 12.04
N PHE A 238 22.57 6.75 11.07
CA PHE A 238 22.92 7.03 9.67
C PHE A 238 22.16 8.23 9.12
N MET A 239 20.85 8.32 9.36
CA MET A 239 20.03 9.45 8.92
C MET A 239 20.52 10.77 9.53
N ALA A 240 20.81 10.79 10.82
CA ALA A 240 21.30 11.98 11.52
C ALA A 240 22.70 12.42 11.04
N GLU A 241 23.64 11.49 10.96
CA GLU A 241 25.05 11.80 10.67
C GLU A 241 25.31 12.09 9.19
N LYS A 242 24.70 11.30 8.28
CA LYS A 242 24.99 11.37 6.84
C LYS A 242 24.00 12.23 6.06
N LEU A 243 22.74 12.26 6.48
CA LEU A 243 21.68 12.96 5.76
C LEU A 243 21.11 14.15 6.56
N ARG A 244 21.54 14.36 7.80
CA ARG A 244 20.98 15.40 8.69
C ARG A 244 19.45 15.36 8.74
N LEU A 245 18.90 14.14 8.78
CA LEU A 245 17.47 13.88 8.87
C LEU A 245 17.16 13.16 10.19
N GLU A 246 15.97 13.39 10.72
CA GLU A 246 15.46 12.73 11.92
C GLU A 246 14.32 11.78 11.56
N LEU A 247 14.30 10.61 12.19
CA LEU A 247 13.13 9.72 12.14
C LEU A 247 12.04 10.26 13.08
N SER A 248 10.79 10.12 12.68
CA SER A 248 9.67 10.42 13.55
C SER A 248 9.56 9.33 14.63
N GLU A 249 9.86 9.63 15.88
CA GLU A 249 9.79 8.66 16.99
C GLU A 249 8.39 8.09 17.18
N GLU A 250 7.37 8.93 17.04
CA GLU A 250 5.95 8.55 17.19
C GLU A 250 5.46 7.59 16.09
N LYS A 251 6.00 7.71 14.88
CA LYS A 251 5.57 6.93 13.72
C LYS A 251 6.54 5.81 13.36
N THR A 252 7.80 5.87 13.84
CA THR A 252 8.76 4.80 13.59
C THR A 252 8.61 3.71 14.63
N LEU A 253 7.82 2.68 14.30
CA LEU A 253 7.41 1.62 15.21
C LEU A 253 8.10 0.29 14.84
N ILE A 254 8.30 -0.56 15.87
CA ILE A 254 8.67 -1.97 15.69
C ILE A 254 7.43 -2.79 15.99
N THR A 255 6.81 -3.32 14.95
CA THR A 255 5.54 -4.06 15.02
C THR A 255 5.79 -5.54 14.79
N ASN A 256 5.16 -6.42 15.60
CA ASN A 256 5.21 -7.85 15.35
C ASN A 256 4.53 -8.16 14.01
N ALA A 257 5.09 -9.07 13.23
CA ALA A 257 4.57 -9.36 11.89
C ALA A 257 3.15 -9.95 11.88
N HIS A 258 2.65 -10.49 12.99
CA HIS A 258 1.26 -10.94 13.11
C HIS A 258 0.31 -9.80 13.52
N ASP A 259 0.84 -8.69 14.00
CA ASP A 259 0.11 -7.44 14.22
C ASP A 259 0.04 -6.64 12.90
N LYS A 260 -0.75 -5.56 12.91
CA LYS A 260 -1.02 -4.78 11.71
C LYS A 260 -0.11 -3.57 11.62
N ALA A 261 0.98 -3.69 10.88
CA ALA A 261 1.82 -2.56 10.50
C ALA A 261 1.12 -1.67 9.47
N LYS A 262 1.37 -0.37 9.50
CA LYS A 262 0.77 0.60 8.57
C LYS A 262 1.77 1.03 7.52
N PHE A 263 1.40 0.91 6.25
CA PHE A 263 2.21 1.40 5.14
C PHE A 263 1.32 1.78 3.96
N LEU A 264 1.47 2.99 3.44
CA LEU A 264 0.70 3.52 2.31
C LEU A 264 -0.82 3.36 2.48
N GLY A 265 -1.35 3.63 3.67
CA GLY A 265 -2.79 3.52 3.96
C GLY A 265 -3.34 2.10 4.07
N TYR A 266 -2.49 1.09 3.98
CA TYR A 266 -2.83 -0.31 4.20
C TYR A 266 -2.36 -0.80 5.58
N GLU A 267 -3.05 -1.79 6.12
CA GLU A 267 -2.61 -2.61 7.24
C GLU A 267 -1.94 -3.87 6.68
N ILE A 268 -0.68 -4.08 7.04
CA ILE A 268 0.17 -5.16 6.55
C ILE A 268 0.47 -6.11 7.70
N PHE A 269 0.26 -7.40 7.50
CA PHE A 269 0.60 -8.42 8.48
C PHE A 269 0.89 -9.75 7.81
N VAL A 270 1.60 -10.62 8.52
CA VAL A 270 1.92 -11.98 8.08
C VAL A 270 0.90 -12.94 8.64
N ARG A 271 0.31 -13.74 7.79
CA ARG A 271 -0.69 -14.74 8.18
C ARG A 271 -0.06 -15.85 9.03
N ASP A 272 -0.62 -16.13 10.19
CA ASP A 272 -0.18 -17.23 11.05
C ASP A 272 -0.91 -18.55 10.76
N CYS A 273 -2.13 -18.51 10.26
CA CYS A 273 -2.89 -19.71 9.93
C CYS A 273 -2.56 -20.27 8.53
N SER A 274 -2.63 -21.57 8.40
CA SER A 274 -2.54 -22.26 7.11
C SER A 274 -3.90 -22.78 6.67
N PHE A 275 -4.17 -22.68 5.36
CA PHE A 275 -5.32 -23.33 4.74
C PHE A 275 -4.94 -24.67 4.18
N ARG A 276 -5.91 -25.60 4.14
CA ARG A 276 -5.79 -26.89 3.46
C ARG A 276 -6.42 -26.74 2.08
N HIS A 277 -5.67 -27.08 1.06
CA HIS A 277 -6.16 -27.10 -0.33
C HIS A 277 -5.83 -28.46 -0.95
N LYS A 278 -6.77 -29.02 -1.69
CA LYS A 278 -6.51 -30.19 -2.55
C LYS A 278 -5.95 -29.69 -3.87
N ASP A 279 -4.77 -30.18 -4.24
CA ASP A 279 -4.22 -29.92 -5.58
C ASP A 279 -4.97 -30.72 -6.65
N SER A 280 -4.64 -30.49 -7.92
CA SER A 280 -5.25 -31.19 -9.06
C SER A 280 -5.11 -32.72 -9.02
N LYS A 281 -4.19 -33.24 -8.20
CA LYS A 281 -3.97 -34.67 -7.97
C LYS A 281 -4.68 -35.19 -6.71
N GLY A 282 -5.53 -34.37 -6.08
CA GLY A 282 -6.28 -34.73 -4.86
C GLY A 282 -5.44 -34.70 -3.57
N VAL A 283 -4.16 -34.31 -3.63
CA VAL A 283 -3.28 -34.25 -2.47
C VAL A 283 -3.58 -33.01 -1.64
N ILE A 284 -3.82 -33.20 -0.34
CA ILE A 284 -4.04 -32.08 0.58
C ILE A 284 -2.71 -31.42 0.91
N ARG A 285 -2.57 -30.15 0.59
CA ARG A 285 -1.41 -29.32 0.92
C ARG A 285 -1.80 -28.16 1.82
N ARG A 286 -0.87 -27.76 2.69
CA ARG A 286 -0.97 -26.47 3.42
C ARG A 286 -0.47 -25.36 2.53
N PHE A 287 -1.18 -24.24 2.59
CA PHE A 287 -0.71 -23.00 1.97
C PHE A 287 -1.12 -21.78 2.80
N GLY A 288 -0.48 -20.65 2.55
CA GLY A 288 -0.87 -19.35 3.09
C GLY A 288 -0.21 -18.97 4.42
N LYS A 289 0.34 -19.90 5.21
CA LYS A 289 1.11 -19.54 6.41
C LYS A 289 2.37 -18.79 6.00
N GLY A 290 2.61 -17.67 6.64
CA GLY A 290 3.75 -16.82 6.33
C GLY A 290 3.52 -15.83 5.18
N SER A 291 2.42 -15.93 4.42
CA SER A 291 2.11 -14.97 3.35
C SER A 291 1.72 -13.60 3.93
N VAL A 292 2.17 -12.55 3.25
CA VAL A 292 1.80 -11.17 3.62
C VAL A 292 0.40 -10.86 3.15
N MET A 293 -0.39 -10.27 4.05
CA MET A 293 -1.75 -9.81 3.83
C MET A 293 -1.79 -8.28 3.79
N LEU A 294 -2.53 -7.76 2.85
CA LEU A 294 -2.84 -6.33 2.74
C LEU A 294 -4.31 -6.14 3.09
N HIS A 295 -4.60 -5.39 4.13
CA HIS A 295 -5.97 -5.07 4.54
C HIS A 295 -6.22 -3.57 4.49
N VAL A 296 -7.46 -3.21 4.29
CA VAL A 296 -7.97 -1.85 4.52
C VAL A 296 -8.58 -1.82 5.91
N ASN A 297 -8.24 -0.81 6.70
CA ASN A 297 -8.90 -0.60 7.99
C ASN A 297 -10.32 -0.07 7.77
N MET A 298 -11.27 -0.56 8.56
CA MET A 298 -12.66 -0.08 8.53
C MET A 298 -12.74 1.42 8.86
N ASP A 299 -11.87 1.93 9.74
CA ASP A 299 -11.81 3.36 10.06
C ASP A 299 -11.37 4.20 8.84
N THR A 300 -10.56 3.67 7.94
CA THR A 300 -10.20 4.36 6.70
C THR A 300 -11.44 4.57 5.81
N ALA A 301 -12.26 3.54 5.64
CA ALA A 301 -13.51 3.64 4.90
C ALA A 301 -14.50 4.60 5.59
N LYS A 302 -14.62 4.52 6.93
CA LYS A 302 -15.44 5.42 7.73
C LYS A 302 -15.03 6.88 7.57
N ASN A 303 -13.74 7.16 7.73
CA ASN A 303 -13.22 8.53 7.64
C ASN A 303 -13.42 9.12 6.24
N LYS A 304 -13.23 8.31 5.18
CA LYS A 304 -13.54 8.73 3.81
C LYS A 304 -15.02 9.03 3.59
N LEU A 305 -15.92 8.21 4.13
CA LEU A 305 -17.37 8.46 4.05
C LEU A 305 -17.79 9.73 4.83
N LEU A 306 -17.12 10.02 5.95
CA LEU A 306 -17.33 11.26 6.72
C LEU A 306 -16.79 12.47 5.95
N GLU A 307 -15.58 12.37 5.37
CA GLU A 307 -14.98 13.40 4.51
C GLU A 307 -15.88 13.75 3.31
N TYR A 308 -16.49 12.74 2.70
CA TYR A 308 -17.44 12.91 1.60
C TYR A 308 -18.82 13.41 2.07
N ASP A 309 -19.03 13.58 3.36
CA ASP A 309 -20.32 13.96 3.95
C ASP A 309 -21.46 12.97 3.59
N ALA A 310 -21.11 11.70 3.32
CA ALA A 310 -22.06 10.65 2.95
C ALA A 310 -22.55 9.81 4.13
N LEU A 311 -21.91 9.95 5.31
CA LEU A 311 -22.14 9.11 6.49
C LEU A 311 -22.60 9.94 7.68
N ARG A 312 -23.58 9.42 8.43
CA ARG A 312 -23.91 9.86 9.77
C ARG A 312 -23.77 8.69 10.74
N MET A 313 -23.10 8.91 11.86
CA MET A 313 -23.02 7.95 12.97
C MET A 313 -24.28 8.08 13.84
N SER A 314 -24.90 6.97 14.15
CA SER A 314 -26.05 6.90 15.06
C SER A 314 -25.79 5.84 16.13
N GLN A 315 -26.15 6.13 17.38
CA GLN A 315 -26.12 5.12 18.43
C GLN A 315 -27.49 4.44 18.53
N GLU A 316 -27.54 3.14 18.34
CA GLU A 316 -28.73 2.31 18.48
C GLU A 316 -28.43 1.12 19.39
N ARG A 317 -29.21 0.93 20.43
CA ARG A 317 -29.07 -0.19 21.39
C ARG A 317 -27.62 -0.43 21.86
N LYS A 318 -26.92 0.66 22.23
CA LYS A 318 -25.49 0.67 22.65
C LYS A 318 -24.48 0.29 21.57
N LYS A 319 -24.91 0.23 20.29
CA LYS A 319 -24.01 -0.01 19.15
C LYS A 319 -23.98 1.22 18.26
N THR A 320 -22.80 1.56 17.74
CA THR A 320 -22.63 2.61 16.74
C THR A 320 -22.99 2.04 15.37
N VAL A 321 -24.00 2.62 14.74
CA VAL A 321 -24.52 2.19 13.42
C VAL A 321 -24.20 3.25 12.36
N TRP A 322 -23.78 2.82 11.23
CA TRP A 322 -23.52 3.64 10.06
C TRP A 322 -24.82 3.89 9.30
N LYS A 323 -25.20 5.17 9.14
CA LYS A 323 -26.39 5.55 8.37
C LYS A 323 -26.01 6.47 7.20
N PRO A 324 -26.49 6.18 5.97
CA PRO A 324 -26.27 7.05 4.83
C PRO A 324 -26.95 8.41 5.06
N LYS A 325 -26.21 9.49 4.78
CA LYS A 325 -26.63 10.88 4.91
C LYS A 325 -26.80 11.51 3.52
N PRO A 326 -27.86 12.31 3.26
CA PRO A 326 -27.95 13.09 2.03
C PRO A 326 -26.89 14.20 2.03
N ARG A 327 -26.30 14.50 0.87
CA ARG A 327 -25.28 15.53 0.70
C ARG A 327 -25.94 16.83 0.22
N ALA A 328 -26.41 17.64 1.15
CA ALA A 328 -27.20 18.84 0.89
C ALA A 328 -26.52 19.83 -0.07
N PHE A 329 -25.19 19.97 0.01
CA PHE A 329 -24.43 20.87 -0.87
C PHE A 329 -24.46 20.48 -2.36
N MET A 330 -24.91 19.27 -2.70
CA MET A 330 -25.04 18.81 -4.08
C MET A 330 -26.41 19.06 -4.70
N ILE A 331 -27.42 19.49 -3.93
CA ILE A 331 -28.80 19.63 -4.40
C ILE A 331 -28.90 20.62 -5.57
N GLY A 332 -28.04 21.66 -5.62
CA GLY A 332 -27.97 22.60 -6.74
C GLY A 332 -27.44 22.02 -8.06
N LYS A 333 -26.69 20.88 -8.02
CA LYS A 333 -26.12 20.26 -9.22
C LYS A 333 -27.18 19.50 -10.00
N LYS A 334 -26.96 19.26 -11.31
CA LYS A 334 -27.79 18.36 -12.10
C LYS A 334 -27.72 16.92 -11.59
N VAL A 335 -28.77 16.12 -11.82
CA VAL A 335 -28.81 14.72 -11.30
C VAL A 335 -27.69 13.86 -11.88
N GLU A 336 -27.37 14.02 -13.16
CA GLU A 336 -26.25 13.34 -13.82
C GLU A 336 -24.89 13.70 -13.20
N ASP A 337 -24.71 14.94 -12.75
CA ASP A 337 -23.47 15.40 -12.10
C ASP A 337 -23.35 14.85 -10.68
N ILE A 338 -24.48 14.76 -9.96
CA ILE A 338 -24.52 14.09 -8.66
C ILE A 338 -24.04 12.64 -8.82
N VAL A 339 -24.61 11.88 -9.74
CA VAL A 339 -24.22 10.48 -9.98
C VAL A 339 -22.75 10.39 -10.41
N ALA A 340 -22.27 11.31 -11.27
CA ALA A 340 -20.88 11.35 -11.70
C ALA A 340 -19.92 11.53 -10.51
N GLN A 341 -20.24 12.44 -9.57
CA GLN A 341 -19.42 12.68 -8.40
C GLN A 341 -19.33 11.44 -7.49
N TYR A 342 -20.47 10.81 -7.19
CA TYR A 342 -20.46 9.56 -6.41
C TYR A 342 -19.66 8.45 -7.10
N ASN A 343 -19.79 8.30 -8.43
CA ASN A 343 -19.01 7.34 -9.19
C ASN A 343 -17.51 7.58 -9.12
N THR A 344 -17.09 8.85 -9.20
CA THR A 344 -15.68 9.24 -9.12
C THR A 344 -15.10 8.89 -7.75
N GLU A 345 -15.82 9.19 -6.68
CA GLU A 345 -15.40 8.93 -5.31
C GLU A 345 -15.35 7.41 -5.00
N ILE A 346 -16.35 6.64 -5.44
CA ILE A 346 -16.37 5.18 -5.30
C ILE A 346 -15.20 4.56 -6.08
N ARG A 347 -14.99 4.97 -7.33
CA ARG A 347 -13.88 4.46 -8.15
C ARG A 347 -12.52 4.84 -7.57
N GLY A 348 -12.37 6.06 -7.06
CA GLY A 348 -11.13 6.51 -6.42
C GLY A 348 -10.78 5.65 -5.22
N PHE A 349 -11.73 5.43 -4.30
CA PHE A 349 -11.56 4.54 -3.16
C PHE A 349 -11.23 3.10 -3.60
N TYR A 350 -12.05 2.54 -4.49
CA TYR A 350 -11.87 1.16 -4.92
C TYR A 350 -10.58 0.95 -5.71
N ASN A 351 -10.23 1.85 -6.64
CA ASN A 351 -9.00 1.69 -7.43
C ASN A 351 -7.75 1.70 -6.54
N TYR A 352 -7.73 2.55 -5.51
CA TYR A 352 -6.60 2.59 -4.57
C TYR A 352 -6.51 1.31 -3.74
N TYR A 353 -7.63 0.80 -3.21
CA TYR A 353 -7.66 -0.36 -2.32
C TYR A 353 -7.98 -1.70 -3.01
N ALA A 354 -8.04 -1.73 -4.33
CA ALA A 354 -8.46 -2.91 -5.09
C ALA A 354 -7.60 -4.17 -4.89
N ILE A 355 -6.34 -4.02 -4.47
CA ILE A 355 -5.41 -5.12 -4.21
C ILE A 355 -5.53 -5.69 -2.80
N ALA A 356 -6.27 -5.04 -1.90
CA ALA A 356 -6.44 -5.49 -0.53
C ALA A 356 -7.21 -6.82 -0.45
N ASN A 357 -6.81 -7.68 0.49
CA ASN A 357 -7.42 -9.00 0.66
C ASN A 357 -8.86 -8.94 1.17
N ASN A 358 -9.23 -7.87 1.89
CA ASN A 358 -10.57 -7.65 2.46
C ASN A 358 -11.40 -6.60 1.71
N ILE A 359 -10.98 -6.20 0.49
CA ILE A 359 -11.66 -5.12 -0.24
C ILE A 359 -13.13 -5.45 -0.58
N SER A 360 -13.47 -6.72 -0.78
CA SER A 360 -14.86 -7.11 -1.06
C SER A 360 -15.79 -6.75 0.10
N ASP A 361 -15.38 -7.01 1.34
CA ASP A 361 -16.20 -6.74 2.53
C ASP A 361 -16.29 -5.23 2.81
N ILE A 362 -15.13 -4.57 2.83
CA ILE A 362 -15.03 -3.12 3.07
C ILE A 362 -15.70 -2.33 1.93
N GLY A 363 -15.45 -2.72 0.70
CA GLY A 363 -16.00 -2.07 -0.49
C GLY A 363 -17.52 -2.21 -0.58
N ASN A 364 -18.09 -3.37 -0.24
CA ASN A 364 -19.53 -3.55 -0.20
C ASN A 364 -20.18 -2.65 0.85
N SER A 365 -19.59 -2.55 2.06
CA SER A 365 -20.08 -1.65 3.12
C SER A 365 -19.98 -0.18 2.70
N PHE A 366 -18.85 0.22 2.10
CA PHE A 366 -18.63 1.56 1.59
C PHE A 366 -19.60 1.90 0.45
N GLY A 367 -19.74 1.00 -0.53
CA GLY A 367 -20.65 1.15 -1.67
C GLY A 367 -22.09 1.27 -1.26
N TYR A 368 -22.54 0.47 -0.28
CA TYR A 368 -23.88 0.57 0.28
C TYR A 368 -24.18 1.97 0.85
N ILE A 369 -23.27 2.51 1.66
CA ILE A 369 -23.47 3.86 2.23
C ILE A 369 -23.49 4.92 1.12
N MET A 370 -22.60 4.84 0.13
CA MET A 370 -22.55 5.78 -0.99
C MET A 370 -23.80 5.70 -1.86
N GLU A 371 -24.29 4.51 -2.17
CA GLU A 371 -25.50 4.29 -2.96
C GLU A 371 -26.73 4.90 -2.29
N TYR A 372 -26.96 4.58 -1.02
CA TYR A 372 -28.11 5.08 -0.29
C TYR A 372 -27.99 6.58 0.05
N SER A 373 -26.78 7.11 0.23
CA SER A 373 -26.54 8.55 0.33
C SER A 373 -26.92 9.26 -0.97
N MET A 374 -26.55 8.71 -2.13
CA MET A 374 -26.96 9.23 -3.44
C MET A 374 -28.48 9.24 -3.62
N TYR A 375 -29.16 8.13 -3.30
CA TYR A 375 -30.61 8.09 -3.39
C TYR A 375 -31.29 9.16 -2.53
N LYS A 376 -30.82 9.36 -1.30
CA LYS A 376 -31.32 10.40 -0.40
C LYS A 376 -31.04 11.82 -0.93
N THR A 377 -29.86 12.04 -1.52
CA THR A 377 -29.49 13.34 -2.11
C THR A 377 -30.39 13.68 -3.30
N ILE A 378 -30.63 12.72 -4.18
CA ILE A 378 -31.51 12.89 -5.37
C ILE A 378 -32.98 13.04 -4.92
N ALA A 379 -33.42 12.26 -3.93
CA ALA A 379 -34.75 12.37 -3.36
C ALA A 379 -35.01 13.78 -2.81
N GLN A 380 -34.07 14.32 -2.04
CA GLN A 380 -34.15 15.68 -1.51
C GLN A 380 -34.17 16.74 -2.63
N LYS A 381 -33.31 16.60 -3.67
CA LYS A 381 -33.33 17.50 -4.83
C LYS A 381 -34.65 17.53 -5.56
N LEU A 382 -35.28 16.36 -5.76
CA LEU A 382 -36.49 16.24 -6.56
C LEU A 382 -37.78 16.32 -5.74
N ASN A 383 -37.66 16.57 -4.44
CA ASN A 383 -38.78 16.55 -3.49
C ASN A 383 -39.60 15.25 -3.55
N LEU A 384 -38.89 14.11 -3.57
CA LEU A 384 -39.45 12.78 -3.66
C LEU A 384 -39.05 11.96 -2.42
N THR A 385 -39.75 10.88 -2.16
CA THR A 385 -39.24 9.85 -1.23
C THR A 385 -38.04 9.12 -1.85
N MET A 386 -37.17 8.55 -1.01
CA MET A 386 -36.01 7.78 -1.50
C MET A 386 -36.43 6.64 -2.44
N VAL A 387 -37.56 5.97 -2.14
CA VAL A 387 -38.08 4.88 -2.98
C VAL A 387 -38.52 5.41 -4.35
N GLN A 388 -39.26 6.50 -4.38
CA GLN A 388 -39.71 7.14 -5.63
C GLN A 388 -38.51 7.61 -6.46
N ALA A 389 -37.51 8.24 -5.85
CA ALA A 389 -36.30 8.67 -6.54
C ALA A 389 -35.52 7.47 -7.13
N LYS A 390 -35.41 6.37 -6.39
CA LYS A 390 -34.80 5.13 -6.89
C LYS A 390 -35.58 4.57 -8.08
N LEU A 391 -36.88 4.39 -7.97
CA LEU A 391 -37.71 3.81 -9.01
C LEU A 391 -37.77 4.67 -10.29
N LYS A 392 -37.71 6.00 -10.15
CA LYS A 392 -37.71 6.92 -11.30
C LYS A 392 -36.56 6.66 -12.26
N PHE A 393 -35.38 6.30 -11.75
CA PHE A 393 -34.18 6.09 -12.56
C PHE A 393 -33.72 4.62 -12.64
N LEU A 394 -34.45 3.69 -12.03
CA LEU A 394 -34.13 2.25 -12.11
C LEU A 394 -34.56 1.68 -13.46
N ARG A 395 -33.61 1.14 -14.23
CA ARG A 395 -33.82 0.41 -15.47
C ARG A 395 -32.95 -0.84 -15.46
N ASP A 396 -33.50 -2.00 -15.75
CA ASP A 396 -32.79 -3.28 -15.81
C ASP A 396 -31.85 -3.53 -14.58
N LYS A 397 -32.38 -3.26 -13.39
CA LYS A 397 -31.67 -3.36 -12.10
C LYS A 397 -30.49 -2.37 -11.95
N LYS A 398 -30.30 -1.43 -12.89
CA LYS A 398 -29.28 -0.40 -12.83
C LYS A 398 -29.90 0.98 -12.60
N PHE A 399 -29.23 1.84 -11.88
CA PHE A 399 -29.65 3.22 -11.72
C PHE A 399 -29.07 4.06 -12.86
N ILE A 400 -29.93 4.52 -13.77
CA ILE A 400 -29.56 5.17 -15.02
C ILE A 400 -30.25 6.52 -15.15
N VAL A 401 -29.45 7.59 -15.26
CA VAL A 401 -29.93 8.96 -15.43
C VAL A 401 -29.71 9.40 -16.88
N PRO A 402 -30.76 9.65 -17.66
CA PRO A 402 -30.62 10.26 -18.99
C PRO A 402 -30.27 11.74 -18.85
N PHE A 403 -29.42 12.24 -19.74
CA PHE A 403 -29.08 13.66 -19.84
C PHE A 403 -28.76 14.03 -21.28
N LYS A 404 -28.86 15.30 -21.62
CA LYS A 404 -28.44 15.84 -22.93
C LYS A 404 -27.04 16.39 -22.84
N ASP A 405 -26.19 16.04 -23.80
CA ASP A 405 -24.86 16.62 -23.92
C ASP A 405 -24.92 18.04 -24.56
N ALA A 406 -23.77 18.69 -24.69
CA ALA A 406 -23.67 20.03 -25.30
C ALA A 406 -24.14 20.08 -26.76
N LYS A 407 -24.20 18.94 -27.45
CA LYS A 407 -24.67 18.80 -28.84
C LYS A 407 -26.14 18.38 -28.90
N GLY A 408 -26.84 18.30 -27.76
CA GLY A 408 -28.27 17.90 -27.70
C GLY A 408 -28.50 16.40 -27.76
N ALA A 409 -27.49 15.56 -27.91
CA ALA A 409 -27.60 14.11 -27.92
C ALA A 409 -27.93 13.56 -26.54
N THR A 410 -28.85 12.58 -26.47
CA THR A 410 -29.20 11.92 -25.22
C THR A 410 -28.11 10.91 -24.83
N LYS A 411 -27.50 11.13 -23.65
CA LYS A 411 -26.55 10.25 -23.02
C LYS A 411 -27.08 9.71 -21.70
N TYR A 412 -26.44 8.67 -21.18
CA TYR A 412 -26.86 7.99 -19.97
C TYR A 412 -25.73 7.95 -18.95
N ARG A 413 -26.03 8.37 -17.71
CA ARG A 413 -25.11 8.25 -16.58
C ARG A 413 -25.55 7.08 -15.73
N ILE A 414 -24.75 6.01 -15.70
CA ILE A 414 -25.01 4.82 -14.89
C ILE A 414 -24.28 4.97 -13.55
N PHE A 415 -24.98 4.70 -12.44
CA PHE A 415 -24.32 4.60 -11.14
C PHE A 415 -23.40 3.36 -11.12
N TYR A 416 -22.34 3.44 -10.36
CA TYR A 416 -21.31 2.41 -10.28
C TYR A 416 -21.90 1.03 -9.94
N ASP A 417 -21.70 0.06 -10.81
CA ASP A 417 -22.21 -1.31 -10.72
C ASP A 417 -21.08 -2.37 -10.84
N GLY A 418 -19.81 -1.94 -10.85
CA GLY A 418 -18.66 -2.82 -11.08
C GLY A 418 -18.30 -3.76 -9.93
N GLY A 419 -18.95 -3.62 -8.76
CA GLY A 419 -18.64 -4.40 -7.57
C GLY A 419 -17.24 -4.12 -6.99
N PHE A 420 -16.88 -4.87 -5.94
CA PHE A 420 -15.62 -4.64 -5.18
C PHE A 420 -14.80 -5.94 -5.09
N LYS A 421 -14.56 -6.59 -6.22
CA LYS A 421 -13.72 -7.79 -6.27
C LYS A 421 -12.25 -7.41 -6.13
N ARG A 422 -11.49 -8.22 -5.39
CA ARG A 422 -10.03 -8.03 -5.33
C ARG A 422 -9.42 -8.15 -6.72
N LYS A 423 -8.56 -7.17 -7.07
CA LYS A 423 -7.77 -7.19 -8.30
C LYS A 423 -6.36 -7.67 -8.00
N THR A 424 -5.72 -8.32 -8.95
CA THR A 424 -4.27 -8.52 -8.95
C THR A 424 -3.59 -7.17 -9.18
N ALA A 425 -2.54 -6.89 -8.42
CA ALA A 425 -1.75 -5.68 -8.63
C ALA A 425 -1.11 -5.70 -10.03
N TYR A 426 -1.15 -4.58 -10.72
CA TYR A 426 -0.41 -4.42 -11.97
C TYR A 426 1.09 -4.38 -11.66
N ARG A 427 1.90 -5.20 -12.33
CA ARG A 427 3.35 -5.19 -12.18
C ARG A 427 3.99 -3.94 -12.78
N ASN A 428 3.37 -3.41 -13.84
CA ASN A 428 3.74 -2.13 -14.46
C ASN A 428 2.58 -1.17 -14.27
N SER A 429 2.73 -0.21 -13.36
CA SER A 429 1.69 0.78 -13.16
C SER A 429 1.80 1.87 -14.22
N LEU A 430 0.71 2.10 -14.92
CA LEU A 430 0.53 3.27 -15.81
C LEU A 430 0.04 4.50 -15.03
N VAL A 431 -0.03 4.43 -13.69
CA VAL A 431 -0.62 5.50 -12.88
C VAL A 431 0.22 6.78 -12.94
N ASP A 432 1.54 6.64 -13.12
CA ASP A 432 2.47 7.77 -13.23
C ASP A 432 2.76 8.18 -14.69
N ILE A 433 2.18 7.48 -15.66
CA ILE A 433 2.14 7.97 -17.03
C ILE A 433 1.04 9.03 -17.11
N ILE A 434 1.41 10.25 -17.45
CA ILE A 434 0.45 11.32 -17.73
C ILE A 434 -0.53 10.75 -18.77
N PRO A 435 -1.83 10.59 -18.42
CA PRO A 435 -2.78 10.11 -19.41
C PRO A 435 -2.76 11.08 -20.58
N ASN A 436 -2.50 10.60 -21.79
CA ASN A 436 -2.77 11.37 -22.98
C ASN A 436 -4.27 11.68 -23.00
N THR A 437 -4.64 12.78 -22.41
CA THR A 437 -6.02 13.29 -22.34
C THR A 437 -6.32 14.20 -23.51
N TRP A 438 -5.88 13.83 -24.70
CA TRP A 438 -6.24 14.55 -25.93
C TRP A 438 -7.18 13.74 -26.79
#